data_8cafebf1e1ec721b798f4aa5cf67cfce
#
_entry.id   8cafebf1e1ec721b798f4aa5cf67cfce
#
_cell.length_a   1.000
_cell.length_b   1.000
_cell.length_c   1.000
_cell.angle_alpha   90.00
_cell.angle_beta   90.00
_cell.angle_gamma   90.00
#
_symmetry.space_group_name_H-M   'P 1'
#
loop_
_entity.id
_entity.type
_entity.pdbx_description
1 polymer ?
#
loop_
_entity_poly.entity_id
_entity_poly.type
_entity_poly.pdbx_seq_one_letter_code
_entity_poly.pdbx_strand_id
1 'polypeptide(L)'
;TLTTALTVGILKEAFGEIVTNPSGANMITGITSTFLTAKKAKSGKKIAVLEIDEASLPKITEYITPSLFVFTNIFRDQMDRYGEIYTTYQMILDGAAKAPEATILANGDSPLFNSKEVVNPVRFYGFDTEKHDPELAHYNTEGIVCPKCESILQYRLNTYANLGDYVCLNCDFHRPE
;
A
#
# COMPACT_ATOMS: atom_id res chain seq x y z
N THR A 1 -11.30 2.53 4.45
CA THR A 1 -10.83 1.30 5.13
C THR A 1 -10.62 1.54 6.63
N LEU A 2 -10.41 0.44 7.38
CA LEU A 2 -10.08 0.50 8.80
C LEU A 2 -8.77 1.26 9.04
N THR A 3 -7.75 1.03 8.21
CA THR A 3 -6.45 1.73 8.28
C THR A 3 -6.63 3.24 8.19
N THR A 4 -7.41 3.72 7.22
CA THR A 4 -7.70 5.15 7.07
C THR A 4 -8.40 5.71 8.30
N ALA A 5 -9.41 5.00 8.82
CA ALA A 5 -10.16 5.44 10.01
C ALA A 5 -9.28 5.54 11.26
N LEU A 6 -8.40 4.55 11.50
CA LEU A 6 -7.45 4.55 12.61
C LEU A 6 -6.43 5.68 12.47
N THR A 7 -5.85 5.86 11.27
CA THR A 7 -4.90 6.94 10.99
C THR A 7 -5.53 8.31 11.24
N VAL A 8 -6.75 8.53 10.74
CA VAL A 8 -7.49 9.78 10.98
C VAL A 8 -7.76 9.98 12.47
N GLY A 9 -8.14 8.94 13.20
CA GLY A 9 -8.38 9.00 14.64
C GLY A 9 -7.14 9.48 15.39
N ILE A 10 -5.98 8.86 15.15
CA ILE A 10 -4.71 9.20 15.78
C ILE A 10 -4.27 10.63 15.42
N LEU A 11 -4.30 10.98 14.14
CA LEU A 11 -3.85 12.30 13.68
C LEU A 11 -4.77 13.45 14.15
N LYS A 12 -6.05 13.18 14.37
CA LYS A 12 -7.00 14.15 14.89
C LYS A 12 -6.64 14.66 16.29
N GLU A 13 -6.10 13.79 17.13
CA GLU A 13 -5.65 14.15 18.48
C GLU A 13 -4.45 15.12 18.44
N ALA A 14 -3.54 14.91 17.49
CA ALA A 14 -2.31 15.71 17.38
C ALA A 14 -2.49 16.99 16.55
N PHE A 15 -3.30 16.96 15.50
CA PHE A 15 -3.38 18.00 14.48
C PHE A 15 -4.78 18.64 14.35
N GLY A 16 -5.77 18.16 15.07
CA GLY A 16 -7.14 18.67 15.02
C GLY A 16 -7.92 18.18 13.81
N GLU A 17 -8.45 19.09 13.00
CA GLU A 17 -9.34 18.74 11.87
C GLU A 17 -8.54 18.13 10.70
N ILE A 18 -8.88 16.90 10.32
CA ILE A 18 -8.29 16.16 9.21
C ILE A 18 -9.29 16.13 8.04
N VAL A 19 -8.81 16.40 6.83
CA VAL A 19 -9.59 16.21 5.60
C VAL A 19 -9.55 14.74 5.23
N THR A 20 -10.71 14.11 5.12
CA THR A 20 -10.80 12.70 4.75
C THR A 20 -12.06 12.44 3.93
N ASN A 21 -12.00 11.52 2.99
CA ASN A 21 -13.17 11.12 2.21
C ASN A 21 -14.03 10.11 2.97
N PRO A 22 -15.35 10.18 2.84
CA PRO A 22 -16.25 9.19 3.44
C PRO A 22 -15.96 7.78 2.90
N SER A 23 -16.33 6.77 3.67
CA SER A 23 -16.21 5.37 3.26
C SER A 23 -16.85 5.14 1.87
N GLY A 24 -16.11 4.48 0.98
CA GLY A 24 -16.53 4.21 -0.40
C GLY A 24 -16.36 5.35 -1.41
N ALA A 25 -16.05 6.58 -0.98
CA ALA A 25 -15.83 7.72 -1.88
C ALA A 25 -14.34 7.82 -2.30
N ASN A 26 -13.76 6.73 -2.78
CA ASN A 26 -12.32 6.58 -3.07
C ASN A 26 -11.95 6.81 -4.55
N MET A 27 -12.93 7.09 -5.40
CA MET A 27 -12.71 7.45 -6.81
C MET A 27 -12.54 8.97 -6.96
N ILE A 28 -12.13 9.42 -8.15
CA ILE A 28 -11.85 10.84 -8.45
C ILE A 28 -12.99 11.78 -8.08
N THR A 29 -14.24 11.39 -8.32
CA THR A 29 -15.42 12.21 -7.97
C THR A 29 -15.59 12.39 -6.47
N GLY A 30 -15.37 11.33 -5.69
CA GLY A 30 -15.42 11.37 -4.23
C GLY A 30 -14.30 12.20 -3.63
N ILE A 31 -13.09 12.07 -4.16
CA ILE A 31 -11.94 12.89 -3.75
C ILE A 31 -12.19 14.38 -4.08
N THR A 32 -12.69 14.68 -5.28
CA THR A 32 -13.04 16.05 -5.67
C THR A 32 -14.09 16.65 -4.72
N SER A 33 -15.16 15.92 -4.44
CA SER A 33 -16.21 16.35 -3.49
C SER A 33 -15.63 16.60 -2.09
N THR A 34 -14.71 15.75 -1.64
CA THR A 34 -14.04 15.90 -0.35
C THR A 34 -13.30 17.24 -0.24
N PHE A 35 -12.55 17.62 -1.27
CA PHE A 35 -11.85 18.91 -1.26
C PHE A 35 -12.79 20.09 -1.42
N LEU A 36 -13.84 20.01 -2.23
CA LEU A 36 -14.82 21.07 -2.40
C LEU A 36 -15.60 21.37 -1.12
N THR A 37 -15.87 20.34 -0.31
CA THR A 37 -16.60 20.48 0.95
C THR A 37 -15.69 20.74 2.15
N ALA A 38 -14.38 20.61 1.99
CA ALA A 38 -13.41 20.82 3.06
C ALA A 38 -13.42 22.29 3.53
N LYS A 39 -13.68 22.51 4.82
CA LYS A 39 -13.62 23.84 5.41
C LYS A 39 -12.20 24.39 5.33
N LYS A 40 -12.05 25.69 5.15
CA LYS A 40 -10.73 26.36 5.22
C LYS A 40 -10.10 26.14 6.61
N ALA A 41 -8.78 25.97 6.64
CA ALA A 41 -8.06 25.92 7.92
C ALA A 41 -8.29 27.23 8.68
N LYS A 42 -8.62 27.12 9.97
CA LYS A 42 -8.74 28.31 10.84
C LYS A 42 -7.37 28.90 11.16
N SER A 43 -6.34 28.06 11.22
CA SER A 43 -4.93 28.43 11.37
C SER A 43 -4.04 27.25 10.98
N GLY A 44 -2.86 27.51 10.42
CA GLY A 44 -1.87 26.47 10.14
C GLY A 44 -2.14 25.62 8.90
N LYS A 45 -1.45 24.49 8.79
CA LYS A 45 -1.56 23.52 7.70
C LYS A 45 -2.67 22.52 8.02
N LYS A 46 -3.49 22.17 7.01
CA LYS A 46 -4.39 21.02 7.09
C LYS A 46 -3.69 19.77 6.61
N ILE A 47 -4.01 18.66 7.25
CA ILE A 47 -3.60 17.34 6.81
C ILE A 47 -4.79 16.70 6.10
N ALA A 48 -4.55 16.08 4.95
CA ALA A 48 -5.50 15.24 4.25
C ALA A 48 -5.05 13.78 4.38
N VAL A 49 -5.96 12.90 4.77
CA VAL A 49 -5.77 11.45 4.78
C VAL A 49 -6.87 10.85 3.91
N LEU A 50 -6.49 10.36 2.75
CA LEU A 50 -7.43 9.94 1.72
C LEU A 50 -7.27 8.46 1.44
N GLU A 51 -8.37 7.77 1.33
CA GLU A 51 -8.45 6.44 0.75
C GLU A 51 -8.69 6.60 -0.76
N ILE A 52 -7.81 6.02 -1.57
CA ILE A 52 -7.85 6.17 -3.01
C ILE A 52 -7.88 4.79 -3.67
N ASP A 53 -8.79 4.63 -4.62
CA ASP A 53 -8.89 3.45 -5.46
C ASP A 53 -7.67 3.36 -6.40
N GLU A 54 -7.15 2.16 -6.63
CA GLU A 54 -5.90 1.90 -7.33
C GLU A 54 -5.89 2.48 -8.76
N ALA A 55 -6.99 2.29 -9.49
CA ALA A 55 -7.11 2.81 -10.86
C ALA A 55 -7.34 4.34 -10.91
N SER A 56 -7.78 4.93 -9.81
CA SER A 56 -8.00 6.38 -9.68
C SER A 56 -6.72 7.13 -9.31
N LEU A 57 -5.75 6.46 -8.68
CA LEU A 57 -4.54 7.08 -8.17
C LEU A 57 -3.74 7.83 -9.25
N PRO A 58 -3.45 7.27 -10.45
CA PRO A 58 -2.71 7.99 -11.48
C PRO A 58 -3.35 9.29 -11.95
N LYS A 59 -4.68 9.37 -11.93
CA LYS A 59 -5.44 10.58 -12.30
C LYS A 59 -5.45 11.60 -11.18
N ILE A 60 -5.57 11.15 -9.93
CA ILE A 60 -5.60 12.03 -8.76
C ILE A 60 -4.26 12.70 -8.55
N THR A 61 -3.15 11.98 -8.76
CA THR A 61 -1.79 12.53 -8.62
C THR A 61 -1.40 13.53 -9.72
N GLU A 62 -2.22 13.71 -10.75
CA GLU A 62 -2.09 14.85 -11.68
C GLU A 62 -2.47 16.20 -11.05
N TYR A 63 -3.32 16.17 -10.02
CA TYR A 63 -3.88 17.38 -9.40
C TYR A 63 -3.43 17.57 -7.96
N ILE A 64 -3.01 16.50 -7.30
CA ILE A 64 -2.62 16.49 -5.89
C ILE A 64 -1.24 15.86 -5.78
N THR A 65 -0.32 16.51 -5.07
CA THR A 65 1.01 15.98 -4.78
C THR A 65 1.02 15.48 -3.32
N PRO A 66 0.88 14.18 -3.08
CA PRO A 66 1.00 13.61 -1.73
C PRO A 66 2.42 13.76 -1.20
N SER A 67 2.58 13.76 0.12
CA SER A 67 3.87 13.61 0.77
C SER A 67 4.16 12.18 1.23
N LEU A 68 3.11 11.36 1.33
CA LEU A 68 3.19 9.97 1.78
C LEU A 68 2.15 9.12 1.05
N PHE A 69 2.57 7.98 0.57
CA PHE A 69 1.72 6.88 0.14
C PHE A 69 1.78 5.75 1.16
N VAL A 70 0.66 5.14 1.49
CA VAL A 70 0.60 3.95 2.37
C VAL A 70 0.02 2.79 1.57
N PHE A 71 0.84 1.79 1.29
CA PHE A 71 0.44 0.57 0.58
C PHE A 71 0.19 -0.52 1.61
N THR A 72 -1.07 -0.93 1.74
CA THR A 72 -1.48 -1.92 2.74
C THR A 72 -1.44 -3.34 2.19
N ASN A 73 -2.38 -3.67 1.31
CA ASN A 73 -2.47 -4.98 0.67
C ASN A 73 -3.20 -4.85 -0.66
N ILE A 74 -2.85 -5.71 -1.61
CA ILE A 74 -3.61 -5.95 -2.84
C ILE A 74 -4.01 -7.43 -2.81
N PHE A 75 -5.31 -7.69 -2.72
CA PHE A 75 -5.87 -9.03 -2.68
C PHE A 75 -6.58 -9.40 -3.99
N ARG A 76 -6.90 -10.67 -4.13
CA ARG A 76 -7.53 -11.27 -5.32
C ARG A 76 -8.85 -10.62 -5.71
N ASP A 77 -9.60 -10.06 -4.77
CA ASP A 77 -10.85 -9.33 -5.04
C ASP A 77 -10.68 -8.16 -6.01
N GLN A 78 -9.45 -7.63 -6.12
CA GLN A 78 -9.11 -6.58 -7.07
C GLN A 78 -8.98 -7.11 -8.51
N MET A 79 -8.74 -8.40 -8.69
CA MET A 79 -8.57 -9.03 -10.01
C MET A 79 -9.85 -8.99 -10.85
N ASP A 80 -11.02 -9.15 -10.23
CA ASP A 80 -12.31 -9.08 -10.92
C ASP A 80 -12.56 -7.70 -11.55
N ARG A 81 -11.93 -6.64 -10.99
CA ARG A 81 -12.06 -5.26 -11.48
C ARG A 81 -10.95 -4.83 -12.43
N TYR A 82 -9.72 -5.25 -12.20
CA TYR A 82 -8.54 -4.68 -12.84
C TYR A 82 -7.64 -5.74 -13.52
N GLY A 83 -8.02 -7.00 -13.50
CA GLY A 83 -7.23 -8.10 -14.05
C GLY A 83 -6.16 -8.59 -13.07
N GLU A 84 -4.97 -8.83 -13.56
CA GLU A 84 -3.90 -9.40 -12.74
C GLU A 84 -3.38 -8.44 -11.66
N ILE A 85 -2.98 -8.99 -10.52
CA ILE A 85 -2.45 -8.26 -9.35
C ILE A 85 -1.25 -7.35 -9.69
N TYR A 86 -0.43 -7.76 -10.64
CA TYR A 86 0.71 -6.98 -11.13
C TYR A 86 0.29 -5.75 -11.94
N THR A 87 -0.84 -5.82 -12.65
CA THR A 87 -1.42 -4.69 -13.37
C THR A 87 -1.94 -3.64 -12.37
N THR A 88 -2.65 -4.09 -11.34
CA THR A 88 -3.10 -3.21 -10.25
C THR A 88 -1.93 -2.54 -9.55
N TYR A 89 -0.89 -3.31 -9.23
CA TYR A 89 0.32 -2.74 -8.62
C TYR A 89 1.01 -1.73 -9.54
N GLN A 90 1.07 -2.00 -10.85
CA GLN A 90 1.63 -1.04 -11.80
C GLN A 90 0.86 0.28 -11.83
N MET A 91 -0.48 0.25 -11.81
CA MET A 91 -1.30 1.47 -11.72
C MET A 91 -0.96 2.30 -10.47
N ILE A 92 -0.76 1.64 -9.32
CA ILE A 92 -0.36 2.31 -8.08
C ILE A 92 1.02 2.97 -8.25
N LEU A 93 1.99 2.26 -8.83
CA LEU A 93 3.34 2.79 -9.06
C LEU A 93 3.34 3.95 -10.05
N ASP A 94 2.55 3.87 -11.12
CA ASP A 94 2.40 4.96 -12.10
C ASP A 94 1.83 6.23 -11.44
N GLY A 95 0.91 6.05 -10.49
CA GLY A 95 0.39 7.14 -9.67
C GLY A 95 1.46 7.71 -8.72
N ALA A 96 2.19 6.86 -8.03
CA ALA A 96 3.23 7.28 -7.08
C ALA A 96 4.40 7.98 -7.77
N ALA A 97 4.79 7.55 -8.96
CA ALA A 97 5.88 8.14 -9.75
C ALA A 97 5.62 9.59 -10.15
N LYS A 98 4.37 10.06 -10.15
CA LYS A 98 4.02 11.48 -10.39
C LYS A 98 4.34 12.40 -9.21
N ALA A 99 4.64 11.82 -8.04
CA ALA A 99 5.10 12.54 -6.85
C ALA A 99 6.40 11.88 -6.32
N PRO A 100 7.53 11.97 -7.03
CA PRO A 100 8.75 11.19 -6.76
C PRO A 100 9.38 11.49 -5.40
N GLU A 101 9.15 12.69 -4.84
CA GLU A 101 9.63 13.06 -3.50
C GLU A 101 8.79 12.48 -2.35
N ALA A 102 7.60 11.95 -2.66
CA ALA A 102 6.74 11.35 -1.67
C ALA A 102 7.30 10.01 -1.20
N THR A 103 7.31 9.80 0.11
CA THR A 103 7.70 8.50 0.67
C THR A 103 6.60 7.46 0.45
N ILE A 104 6.97 6.27 0.04
CA ILE A 104 6.10 5.09 0.04
C ILE A 104 6.35 4.33 1.35
N LEU A 105 5.31 4.18 2.17
CA LEU A 105 5.28 3.28 3.31
C LEU A 105 4.53 2.00 2.91
N ALA A 106 5.24 0.93 2.64
CA ALA A 106 4.69 -0.30 2.10
C ALA A 106 4.68 -1.44 3.12
N ASN A 107 3.70 -2.33 3.01
CA ASN A 107 3.68 -3.57 3.80
C ASN A 107 4.79 -4.51 3.33
N GLY A 108 5.86 -4.63 4.12
CA GLY A 108 7.00 -5.47 3.83
C GLY A 108 6.70 -6.98 3.88
N ASP A 109 5.61 -7.37 4.55
CA ASP A 109 5.17 -8.77 4.58
C ASP A 109 4.60 -9.23 3.24
N SER A 110 4.32 -8.30 2.30
CA SER A 110 3.86 -8.63 0.96
C SER A 110 5.02 -8.70 -0.03
N PRO A 111 5.31 -9.86 -0.63
CA PRO A 111 6.35 -9.98 -1.65
C PRO A 111 6.14 -9.05 -2.86
N LEU A 112 4.88 -8.69 -3.13
CA LEU A 112 4.52 -7.82 -4.24
C LEU A 112 5.16 -6.43 -4.13
N PHE A 113 5.13 -5.82 -2.93
CA PHE A 113 5.61 -4.45 -2.75
C PHE A 113 7.13 -4.30 -2.77
N ASN A 114 7.87 -5.41 -2.63
CA ASN A 114 9.33 -5.47 -2.80
C ASN A 114 9.74 -6.02 -4.18
N SER A 115 8.80 -6.25 -5.08
CA SER A 115 9.05 -6.90 -6.38
C SER A 115 9.64 -5.99 -7.45
N LYS A 116 9.49 -4.68 -7.30
CA LYS A 116 9.92 -3.68 -8.30
C LYS A 116 10.70 -2.55 -7.66
N GLU A 117 11.69 -2.06 -8.37
CA GLU A 117 12.35 -0.80 -8.05
C GLU A 117 11.44 0.36 -8.39
N VAL A 118 11.44 1.39 -7.53
CA VAL A 118 10.63 2.60 -7.69
C VAL A 118 11.48 3.84 -7.48
N VAL A 119 11.06 4.96 -8.04
CA VAL A 119 11.79 6.24 -7.95
C VAL A 119 11.62 6.90 -6.58
N ASN A 120 10.52 6.60 -5.89
CA ASN A 120 10.20 7.17 -4.59
C ASN A 120 11.08 6.59 -3.47
N PRO A 121 11.38 7.34 -2.41
CA PRO A 121 11.89 6.77 -1.17
C PRO A 121 10.91 5.73 -0.60
N VAL A 122 11.38 4.53 -0.28
CA VAL A 122 10.54 3.45 0.29
C VAL A 122 10.93 3.18 1.72
N ARG A 123 9.93 2.99 2.57
CA ARG A 123 10.04 2.43 3.91
C ARG A 123 9.05 1.28 4.05
N PHE A 124 9.44 0.26 4.80
CA PHE A 124 8.60 -0.91 5.01
C PHE A 124 8.10 -0.96 6.45
N TYR A 125 6.90 -1.53 6.63
CA TYR A 125 6.36 -1.95 7.90
C TYR A 125 5.91 -3.41 7.79
N GLY A 126 5.78 -4.10 8.91
CA GLY A 126 5.33 -5.49 8.93
C GLY A 126 5.33 -6.05 10.34
N PHE A 127 4.99 -7.33 10.46
CA PHE A 127 5.06 -8.03 11.73
C PHE A 127 6.45 -8.65 11.92
N ASP A 128 7.02 -8.44 13.10
CA ASP A 128 8.26 -9.09 13.53
C ASP A 128 7.98 -9.89 14.81
N THR A 129 8.07 -11.21 14.69
CA THR A 129 7.88 -12.15 15.80
C THR A 129 8.97 -13.21 15.77
N GLU A 130 8.87 -14.24 16.62
CA GLU A 130 9.77 -15.37 16.60
C GLU A 130 9.77 -16.03 15.21
N LYS A 131 10.98 -16.19 14.64
CA LYS A 131 11.18 -16.77 13.31
C LYS A 131 11.46 -18.26 13.46
N HIS A 132 10.92 -19.03 12.54
CA HIS A 132 11.18 -20.46 12.40
C HIS A 132 12.07 -20.74 11.20
N ASP A 133 12.51 -21.99 11.03
CA ASP A 133 13.14 -22.42 9.80
C ASP A 133 12.19 -22.21 8.62
N PRO A 134 12.70 -21.82 7.42
CA PRO A 134 11.84 -21.55 6.28
C PRO A 134 11.04 -22.77 5.86
N GLU A 135 9.72 -22.61 5.76
CA GLU A 135 8.77 -23.64 5.34
C GLU A 135 7.95 -23.15 4.15
N LEU A 136 7.37 -24.09 3.41
CA LEU A 136 6.40 -23.77 2.37
C LEU A 136 5.12 -23.22 3.02
N ALA A 137 4.53 -22.21 2.41
CA ALA A 137 3.25 -21.69 2.88
C ALA A 137 2.18 -22.78 2.85
N HIS A 138 1.43 -22.94 3.95
CA HIS A 138 0.41 -23.97 4.10
C HIS A 138 -0.83 -23.78 3.22
N TYR A 139 -0.95 -22.64 2.53
CA TYR A 139 -2.12 -22.28 1.72
C TYR A 139 -1.72 -22.06 0.26
N ASN A 140 -2.53 -22.60 -0.65
CA ASN A 140 -2.45 -22.30 -2.09
C ASN A 140 -2.92 -20.86 -2.34
N THR A 141 -2.03 -19.89 -2.18
CA THR A 141 -2.33 -18.47 -2.34
C THR A 141 -1.49 -17.88 -3.47
N GLU A 142 -2.04 -16.91 -4.17
CA GLU A 142 -1.28 -16.11 -5.13
C GLU A 142 -0.15 -15.36 -4.43
N GLY A 143 1.00 -15.26 -5.08
CA GLY A 143 2.19 -14.63 -4.52
C GLY A 143 3.17 -15.59 -3.84
N ILE A 144 2.96 -16.91 -3.97
CA ILE A 144 3.92 -17.93 -3.51
C ILE A 144 5.19 -17.96 -4.39
N VAL A 145 5.11 -17.41 -5.59
CA VAL A 145 6.22 -17.43 -6.56
C VAL A 145 7.09 -16.20 -6.40
N CYS A 146 8.39 -16.42 -6.39
CA CYS A 146 9.37 -15.34 -6.35
C CYS A 146 9.25 -14.45 -7.59
N PRO A 147 9.04 -13.14 -7.45
CA PRO A 147 8.89 -12.23 -8.58
C PRO A 147 10.18 -12.01 -9.37
N LYS A 148 11.35 -12.48 -8.86
CA LYS A 148 12.64 -12.35 -9.54
C LYS A 148 13.05 -13.59 -10.34
N CYS A 149 12.78 -14.79 -9.82
CA CYS A 149 13.27 -16.05 -10.42
C CYS A 149 12.22 -17.14 -10.55
N GLU A 150 10.96 -16.84 -10.26
CA GLU A 150 9.80 -17.74 -10.41
C GLU A 150 9.85 -19.02 -9.54
N SER A 151 10.84 -19.14 -8.66
CA SER A 151 10.90 -20.25 -7.69
C SER A 151 9.86 -20.05 -6.59
N ILE A 152 9.42 -21.13 -5.96
CA ILE A 152 8.46 -21.06 -4.84
C ILE A 152 9.15 -20.36 -3.65
N LEU A 153 8.46 -19.35 -3.09
CA LEU A 153 8.90 -18.69 -1.85
C LEU A 153 8.67 -19.60 -0.65
N GLN A 154 9.56 -19.49 0.31
CA GLN A 154 9.40 -20.08 1.66
C GLN A 154 9.18 -18.97 2.67
N TYR A 155 8.61 -19.32 3.82
CA TYR A 155 8.27 -18.37 4.87
C TYR A 155 8.87 -18.82 6.21
N ARG A 156 9.57 -17.92 6.88
CA ARG A 156 10.00 -18.09 8.27
C ARG A 156 8.86 -17.78 9.25
N LEU A 157 7.93 -16.97 8.78
CA LEU A 157 6.69 -16.64 9.46
C LEU A 157 5.63 -16.36 8.41
N ASN A 158 4.55 -17.10 8.40
CA ASN A 158 3.38 -16.80 7.58
C ASN A 158 2.28 -16.25 8.47
N THR A 159 1.90 -14.99 8.29
CA THR A 159 0.91 -14.31 9.12
C THR A 159 -0.50 -14.47 8.58
N TYR A 160 -0.68 -14.32 7.29
CA TYR A 160 -1.97 -14.48 6.62
C TYR A 160 -1.79 -14.61 5.10
N ALA A 161 -2.40 -15.62 4.49
CA ALA A 161 -2.32 -15.86 3.06
C ALA A 161 -0.85 -15.89 2.57
N ASN A 162 -0.47 -14.94 1.71
CA ASN A 162 0.88 -14.77 1.18
C ASN A 162 1.69 -13.68 1.90
N LEU A 163 1.24 -13.26 3.08
CA LEU A 163 1.93 -12.24 3.89
C LEU A 163 2.78 -12.88 4.98
N GLY A 164 3.99 -12.35 5.15
CA GLY A 164 4.88 -12.81 6.21
C GLY A 164 6.36 -12.57 5.93
N ASP A 165 7.22 -13.23 6.68
CA ASP A 165 8.67 -13.21 6.49
C ASP A 165 9.05 -14.24 5.43
N TYR A 166 9.01 -13.83 4.18
CA TYR A 166 9.32 -14.65 3.01
C TYR A 166 10.81 -14.61 2.65
N VAL A 167 11.27 -15.70 2.07
CA VAL A 167 12.61 -15.86 1.51
C VAL A 167 12.58 -16.73 0.25
N CYS A 168 13.37 -16.38 -0.75
CA CYS A 168 13.64 -17.23 -1.91
C CYS A 168 14.96 -17.98 -1.69
N LEU A 169 14.92 -19.30 -1.70
CA LEU A 169 16.16 -20.10 -1.55
C LEU A 169 16.98 -20.18 -2.85
N ASN A 170 16.44 -19.71 -3.97
CA ASN A 170 17.10 -19.77 -5.28
C ASN A 170 17.76 -18.44 -5.68
N CYS A 171 17.37 -17.32 -5.07
CA CYS A 171 17.96 -16.00 -5.29
C CYS A 171 17.89 -15.16 -4.01
N ASP A 172 18.45 -13.95 -4.04
CA ASP A 172 18.55 -13.09 -2.85
C ASP A 172 17.24 -12.35 -2.49
N PHE A 173 16.10 -12.73 -3.08
CA PHE A 173 14.84 -12.09 -2.81
C PHE A 173 14.28 -12.52 -1.45
N HIS A 174 14.10 -11.56 -0.56
CA HIS A 174 13.59 -11.78 0.80
C HIS A 174 12.76 -10.58 1.27
N ARG A 175 12.06 -10.75 2.38
CA ARG A 175 11.37 -9.67 3.06
C ARG A 175 12.34 -8.55 3.42
N PRO A 176 12.03 -7.27 3.12
CA PRO A 176 12.86 -6.15 3.53
C PRO A 176 12.84 -5.97 5.06
N GLU A 177 13.95 -5.48 5.60
CA GLU A 177 14.12 -5.15 7.03
C GLU A 177 13.49 -3.79 7.40
#